data_15e6e0f5486575909da7d674e5e60ebc
#
_entry.id   15e6e0f5486575909da7d674e5e60ebc
#
_cell.length_a   1.000
_cell.length_b   1.000
_cell.length_c   1.000
_cell.angle_alpha   90.00
_cell.angle_beta   90.00
_cell.angle_gamma   90.00
#
_symmetry.space_group_name_H-M   'P 1'
#
loop_
_entity.id
_entity.type
_entity.pdbx_description
1 polymer ?
#
loop_
_entity_poly.entity_id
_entity_poly.type
_entity_poly.pdbx_seq_one_letter_code
_entity_poly.pdbx_strand_id
1 'polypeptide(L)'
;TNVVNSTIAAITNVSFDHVSLLGNSLEKIADRKAGIIKNGQLCIYAQNLAELENAVKKETDNSVNVLKKYENLQVELDTQNYKTIVKILKNENLKEFENIEDKKNKYKLKKTFILPLFGKFQANNFLIAYEVAKIYGISDEIIQKGLDEISLAGRFEIFSQNPATILDVAHNDDSVRVLVENLNELFK
;
A
#
# COMPACT_ATOMS: atom_id res chain seq x y z
N THR A 1 -4.43 -12.06 16.38
CA THR A 1 -5.36 -11.32 15.48
C THR A 1 -6.55 -12.19 15.07
N ASN A 2 -6.39 -13.49 14.88
CA ASN A 2 -7.47 -14.38 14.42
C ASN A 2 -8.68 -14.48 15.39
N VAL A 3 -8.55 -14.00 16.62
CA VAL A 3 -9.63 -14.00 17.62
C VAL A 3 -10.51 -12.75 17.56
N VAL A 4 -10.06 -11.71 16.83
CA VAL A 4 -10.80 -10.45 16.73
C VAL A 4 -11.92 -10.59 15.72
N ASN A 5 -13.14 -10.20 16.11
CA ASN A 5 -14.27 -10.11 15.20
C ASN A 5 -14.38 -8.66 14.68
N SER A 6 -13.66 -8.36 13.60
CA SER A 6 -13.61 -7.03 12.98
C SER A 6 -14.64 -6.90 11.85
N THR A 7 -15.01 -5.67 11.49
CA THR A 7 -15.90 -5.41 10.34
C THR A 7 -15.18 -5.54 9.00
N ILE A 8 -13.88 -5.21 8.97
CA ILE A 8 -13.04 -5.29 7.77
C ILE A 8 -11.73 -5.97 8.16
N ALA A 9 -11.28 -6.94 7.37
CA ALA A 9 -9.93 -7.50 7.43
C ALA A 9 -9.01 -6.76 6.44
N ALA A 10 -7.78 -6.44 6.87
CA ALA A 10 -6.79 -5.80 6.01
C ALA A 10 -5.50 -6.62 6.00
N ILE A 11 -4.99 -6.94 4.79
CA ILE A 11 -3.73 -7.66 4.60
C ILE A 11 -2.80 -6.81 3.74
N THR A 12 -1.67 -6.38 4.30
CA THR A 12 -0.73 -5.50 3.61
C THR A 12 0.09 -6.25 2.57
N ASN A 13 0.79 -7.31 2.99
CA ASN A 13 1.61 -8.14 2.13
C ASN A 13 1.83 -9.54 2.70
N VAL A 14 2.28 -10.46 1.85
CA VAL A 14 2.78 -11.79 2.17
C VAL A 14 4.21 -11.89 1.64
N SER A 15 5.15 -12.18 2.52
CA SER A 15 6.55 -12.44 2.20
C SER A 15 7.10 -13.49 3.16
N PHE A 16 8.28 -14.02 2.89
CA PHE A 16 8.95 -14.93 3.81
C PHE A 16 9.35 -14.18 5.08
N ASP A 17 8.63 -14.47 6.16
CA ASP A 17 8.87 -13.94 7.49
C ASP A 17 8.35 -14.93 8.53
N HIS A 18 9.00 -15.02 9.69
CA HIS A 18 8.63 -15.96 10.75
C HIS A 18 8.38 -17.38 10.25
N VAL A 19 9.24 -17.88 9.34
CA VAL A 19 9.09 -19.17 8.63
C VAL A 19 8.88 -20.35 9.59
N SER A 20 9.52 -20.31 10.78
CA SER A 20 9.34 -21.32 11.82
C SER A 20 7.91 -21.39 12.37
N LEU A 21 7.17 -20.28 12.35
CA LEU A 21 5.80 -20.18 12.87
C LEU A 21 4.75 -20.24 11.76
N LEU A 22 5.00 -19.53 10.64
CA LEU A 22 4.00 -19.36 9.57
C LEU A 22 4.10 -20.43 8.48
N GLY A 23 5.24 -21.10 8.39
CA GLY A 23 5.50 -22.14 7.37
C GLY A 23 6.54 -21.70 6.35
N ASN A 24 7.02 -22.64 5.56
CA ASN A 24 8.14 -22.50 4.63
C ASN A 24 7.71 -22.28 3.16
N SER A 25 6.46 -21.88 2.92
CA SER A 25 5.97 -21.51 1.59
C SER A 25 5.06 -20.30 1.66
N LEU A 26 5.03 -19.49 0.59
CA LEU A 26 4.15 -18.33 0.49
C LEU A 26 2.68 -18.71 0.64
N GLU A 27 2.27 -19.87 0.14
CA GLU A 27 0.92 -20.38 0.28
C GLU A 27 0.54 -20.57 1.76
N LYS A 28 1.39 -21.26 2.55
CA LYS A 28 1.14 -21.46 3.99
C LYS A 28 1.08 -20.13 4.75
N ILE A 29 1.97 -19.19 4.41
CA ILE A 29 1.99 -17.86 5.03
C ILE A 29 0.72 -17.09 4.66
N ALA A 30 0.31 -17.16 3.39
CA ALA A 30 -0.91 -16.52 2.90
C ALA A 30 -2.16 -17.10 3.60
N ASP A 31 -2.30 -18.42 3.68
CA ASP A 31 -3.42 -19.06 4.37
C ASP A 31 -3.49 -18.66 5.85
N ARG A 32 -2.35 -18.59 6.55
CA ARG A 32 -2.32 -18.15 7.95
C ARG A 32 -2.69 -16.67 8.11
N LYS A 33 -2.24 -15.81 7.20
CA LYS A 33 -2.62 -14.38 7.22
C LYS A 33 -4.10 -14.20 6.85
N ALA A 34 -4.61 -14.94 5.87
CA ALA A 34 -6.02 -14.92 5.50
C ALA A 34 -6.96 -15.40 6.62
N GLY A 35 -6.49 -16.26 7.53
CA GLY A 35 -7.25 -16.72 8.70
C GLY A 35 -7.76 -15.61 9.65
N ILE A 36 -7.36 -14.35 9.45
CA ILE A 36 -7.99 -13.20 10.15
C ILE A 36 -9.39 -12.90 9.61
N ILE A 37 -9.68 -13.31 8.38
CA ILE A 37 -10.96 -13.07 7.70
C ILE A 37 -12.03 -13.95 8.33
N LYS A 38 -13.19 -13.39 8.62
CA LYS A 38 -14.36 -14.12 9.10
C LYS A 38 -15.37 -14.30 7.97
N ASN A 39 -16.22 -15.31 8.07
CA ASN A 39 -17.19 -15.66 7.03
C ASN A 39 -17.98 -14.42 6.56
N GLY A 40 -17.95 -14.15 5.26
CA GLY A 40 -18.61 -13.01 4.63
C GLY A 40 -18.00 -11.63 4.90
N GLN A 41 -16.91 -11.56 5.66
CA GLN A 41 -16.24 -10.31 5.99
C GLN A 41 -15.56 -9.72 4.74
N LEU A 42 -15.61 -8.39 4.61
CA LEU A 42 -14.83 -7.67 3.61
C LEU A 42 -13.34 -7.78 3.93
N CYS A 43 -12.55 -8.24 2.94
CA CYS A 43 -11.09 -8.24 2.99
C CYS A 43 -10.51 -7.24 2.00
N ILE A 44 -9.62 -6.36 2.47
CA ILE A 44 -8.89 -5.41 1.64
C ILE A 44 -7.40 -5.77 1.67
N TYR A 45 -6.76 -5.90 0.50
CA TYR A 45 -5.35 -6.26 0.42
C TYR A 45 -4.62 -5.52 -0.72
N ALA A 46 -3.28 -5.42 -0.61
CA ALA A 46 -2.44 -4.63 -1.52
C ALA A 46 -1.26 -5.44 -2.09
N GLN A 47 -1.55 -6.60 -2.67
CA GLN A 47 -0.52 -7.41 -3.31
C GLN A 47 -1.08 -8.23 -4.48
N ASN A 48 -0.35 -8.24 -5.61
CA ASN A 48 -0.66 -9.09 -6.76
C ASN A 48 0.12 -10.41 -6.65
N LEU A 49 -0.26 -11.26 -5.69
CA LEU A 49 0.32 -12.56 -5.40
C LEU A 49 -0.79 -13.61 -5.46
N ALA A 50 -0.63 -14.62 -6.33
CA ALA A 50 -1.65 -15.65 -6.56
C ALA A 50 -1.98 -16.43 -5.29
N GLU A 51 -0.98 -16.74 -4.46
CA GLU A 51 -1.15 -17.43 -3.19
C GLU A 51 -2.03 -16.65 -2.22
N LEU A 52 -1.85 -15.31 -2.14
CA LEU A 52 -2.69 -14.46 -1.31
C LEU A 52 -4.11 -14.36 -1.87
N GLU A 53 -4.26 -14.18 -3.18
CA GLU A 53 -5.59 -14.15 -3.82
C GLU A 53 -6.37 -15.44 -3.57
N ASN A 54 -5.71 -16.59 -3.71
CA ASN A 54 -6.31 -17.88 -3.47
C ASN A 54 -6.68 -18.07 -1.99
N ALA A 55 -5.80 -17.69 -1.07
CA ALA A 55 -6.06 -17.76 0.37
C ALA A 55 -7.24 -16.87 0.78
N VAL A 56 -7.32 -15.62 0.26
CA VAL A 56 -8.45 -14.72 0.52
C VAL A 56 -9.76 -15.30 -0.02
N LYS A 57 -9.75 -15.85 -1.24
CA LYS A 57 -10.96 -16.45 -1.86
C LYS A 57 -11.47 -17.70 -1.12
N LYS A 58 -10.62 -18.42 -0.41
CA LYS A 58 -11.04 -19.55 0.45
C LYS A 58 -11.88 -19.06 1.64
N GLU A 59 -11.59 -17.84 2.14
CA GLU A 59 -12.21 -17.31 3.36
C GLU A 59 -13.43 -16.41 3.05
N THR A 60 -13.42 -15.68 1.91
CA THR A 60 -14.50 -14.76 1.54
C THR A 60 -14.53 -14.47 0.04
N ASP A 61 -15.77 -14.33 -0.51
CA ASP A 61 -15.99 -13.78 -1.85
C ASP A 61 -16.01 -12.24 -1.84
N ASN A 62 -16.09 -11.62 -0.66
CA ASN A 62 -16.16 -10.17 -0.50
C ASN A 62 -14.75 -9.61 -0.28
N SER A 63 -14.02 -9.34 -1.36
CA SER A 63 -12.65 -8.85 -1.26
C SER A 63 -12.30 -7.78 -2.28
N VAL A 64 -11.38 -6.90 -1.90
CA VAL A 64 -10.86 -5.81 -2.76
C VAL A 64 -9.35 -5.86 -2.77
N ASN A 65 -8.76 -6.13 -3.96
CA ASN A 65 -7.36 -5.86 -4.21
C ASN A 65 -7.19 -4.39 -4.62
N VAL A 66 -6.62 -3.57 -3.75
CA VAL A 66 -6.49 -2.13 -4.01
C VAL A 66 -5.51 -1.83 -5.15
N LEU A 67 -4.53 -2.68 -5.44
CA LEU A 67 -3.62 -2.49 -6.58
C LEU A 67 -4.34 -2.69 -7.92
N LYS A 68 -5.31 -3.62 -7.99
CA LYS A 68 -6.16 -3.80 -9.17
C LYS A 68 -7.19 -2.68 -9.28
N LYS A 69 -7.78 -2.26 -8.15
CA LYS A 69 -8.78 -1.19 -8.12
C LYS A 69 -8.20 0.17 -8.53
N TYR A 70 -6.97 0.45 -8.10
CA TYR A 70 -6.24 1.70 -8.36
C TYR A 70 -5.06 1.47 -9.33
N GLU A 71 -5.27 0.69 -10.39
CA GLU A 71 -4.24 0.32 -11.39
C GLU A 71 -3.54 1.52 -12.03
N ASN A 72 -4.20 2.69 -12.08
CA ASN A 72 -3.68 3.93 -12.62
C ASN A 72 -3.14 4.83 -11.51
N LEU A 73 -2.23 4.29 -10.71
CA LEU A 73 -1.55 5.01 -9.64
C LEU A 73 -0.17 5.48 -10.12
N GLN A 74 0.16 6.73 -9.81
CA GLN A 74 1.54 7.23 -9.92
C GLN A 74 2.07 7.50 -8.52
N VAL A 75 3.29 7.07 -8.26
CA VAL A 75 3.99 7.26 -6.98
C VAL A 75 5.30 7.97 -7.26
N GLU A 76 5.46 9.13 -6.65
CA GLU A 76 6.67 9.95 -6.71
C GLU A 76 7.29 10.06 -5.32
N LEU A 77 8.61 10.14 -5.26
CA LEU A 77 9.33 10.37 -4.00
C LEU A 77 9.88 11.80 -3.98
N ASP A 78 9.47 12.56 -2.98
CA ASP A 78 10.07 13.86 -2.65
C ASP A 78 11.26 13.62 -1.73
N THR A 79 12.45 13.54 -2.33
CA THR A 79 13.71 13.25 -1.61
C THR A 79 14.19 14.44 -0.78
N GLN A 80 13.72 15.66 -1.05
CA GLN A 80 14.09 16.85 -0.28
C GLN A 80 13.31 16.94 1.04
N ASN A 81 12.03 16.56 1.02
CA ASN A 81 11.14 16.62 2.18
C ASN A 81 10.86 15.22 2.76
N TYR A 82 11.48 14.16 2.24
CA TYR A 82 11.31 12.76 2.69
C TYR A 82 9.86 12.30 2.68
N LYS A 83 9.12 12.61 1.62
CA LYS A 83 7.69 12.31 1.47
C LYS A 83 7.43 11.39 0.29
N THR A 84 6.30 10.70 0.35
CA THR A 84 5.76 9.95 -0.79
C THR A 84 4.52 10.65 -1.33
N ILE A 85 4.51 10.96 -2.61
CA ILE A 85 3.38 11.60 -3.30
C ILE A 85 2.63 10.52 -4.07
N VAL A 86 1.35 10.36 -3.75
CA VAL A 86 0.46 9.38 -4.37
C VAL A 86 -0.57 10.09 -5.23
N LYS A 87 -0.55 9.84 -6.53
CA LYS A 87 -1.47 10.43 -7.51
C LYS A 87 -2.41 9.34 -8.03
N ILE A 88 -3.69 9.45 -7.70
CA ILE A 88 -4.74 8.57 -8.22
C ILE A 88 -5.27 9.17 -9.51
N LEU A 89 -5.18 8.42 -10.61
CA LEU A 89 -5.60 8.84 -11.94
C LEU A 89 -6.94 8.20 -12.31
N LYS A 90 -7.74 8.88 -13.12
CA LYS A 90 -8.96 8.35 -13.71
C LYS A 90 -8.74 8.11 -15.20
N ASN A 91 -9.20 6.96 -15.73
CA ASN A 91 -9.30 6.76 -17.16
C ASN A 91 -10.30 7.77 -17.73
N GLU A 92 -9.93 8.56 -18.71
CA GLU A 92 -10.88 9.29 -19.54
C GLU A 92 -11.50 8.28 -20.51
N ASN A 93 -12.83 8.17 -20.51
CA ASN A 93 -13.54 7.32 -21.47
C ASN A 93 -13.23 7.79 -22.88
N LEU A 94 -12.60 6.93 -23.68
CA LEU A 94 -12.16 7.15 -25.07
C LEU A 94 -13.27 7.53 -26.06
N LYS A 95 -14.53 7.69 -25.63
CA LYS A 95 -15.68 8.00 -26.52
C LYS A 95 -15.77 9.46 -26.94
N GLU A 96 -15.00 10.38 -26.33
CA GLU A 96 -15.05 11.83 -26.66
C GLU A 96 -13.88 12.36 -27.45
N PHE A 97 -12.87 11.52 -27.77
CA PHE A 97 -11.64 11.99 -28.44
C PHE A 97 -11.26 11.13 -29.65
N GLU A 98 -12.06 11.22 -30.74
CA GLU A 98 -11.70 10.56 -32.02
C GLU A 98 -10.55 11.26 -32.78
N ASN A 99 -10.05 12.42 -32.34
CA ASN A 99 -9.11 13.23 -33.13
C ASN A 99 -8.00 13.88 -32.31
N ILE A 100 -7.23 13.14 -31.49
CA ILE A 100 -6.01 13.74 -30.88
C ILE A 100 -4.84 12.75 -31.01
N GLU A 101 -3.79 13.19 -31.75
CA GLU A 101 -2.52 12.49 -31.94
C GLU A 101 -1.69 12.29 -30.67
N ASP A 102 -2.16 12.73 -29.51
CA ASP A 102 -1.44 12.69 -28.23
C ASP A 102 -1.88 11.49 -27.37
N LYS A 103 -1.42 10.29 -27.75
CA LYS A 103 -1.64 9.05 -26.99
C LYS A 103 -0.99 9.04 -25.59
N LYS A 104 -0.31 10.11 -25.15
CA LYS A 104 0.39 10.20 -23.88
C LYS A 104 -0.48 10.62 -22.69
N ASN A 105 -1.66 11.23 -22.90
CA ASN A 105 -2.51 11.74 -21.82
C ASN A 105 -3.84 10.99 -21.70
N LYS A 106 -3.79 9.66 -21.59
CA LYS A 106 -4.98 8.81 -21.44
C LYS A 106 -5.62 8.92 -20.04
N TYR A 107 -4.97 9.58 -19.11
CA TYR A 107 -5.37 9.62 -17.70
C TYR A 107 -5.42 11.06 -17.18
N LYS A 108 -6.53 11.42 -16.55
CA LYS A 108 -6.68 12.70 -15.83
C LYS A 108 -6.38 12.50 -14.36
N LEU A 109 -5.56 13.41 -13.79
CA LEU A 109 -5.31 13.44 -12.36
C LEU A 109 -6.64 13.63 -11.62
N LYS A 110 -7.00 12.65 -10.78
CA LYS A 110 -8.20 12.71 -9.95
C LYS A 110 -7.90 13.29 -8.58
N LYS A 111 -6.83 12.82 -7.95
CA LYS A 111 -6.47 13.18 -6.57
C LYS A 111 -4.99 13.01 -6.32
N THR A 112 -4.44 13.87 -5.47
CA THR A 112 -3.07 13.77 -4.98
C THR A 112 -3.10 13.73 -3.46
N PHE A 113 -2.32 12.81 -2.88
CA PHE A 113 -2.08 12.71 -1.45
C PHE A 113 -0.59 12.79 -1.17
N ILE A 114 -0.23 13.45 -0.07
CA ILE A 114 1.15 13.58 0.40
C ILE A 114 1.26 12.79 1.69
N LEU A 115 2.08 11.74 1.67
CA LEU A 115 2.35 10.91 2.83
C LEU A 115 3.63 11.40 3.51
N PRO A 116 3.64 11.64 4.82
CA PRO A 116 4.86 12.00 5.56
C PRO A 116 5.79 10.79 5.81
N LEU A 117 5.59 9.71 5.08
CA LEU A 117 6.34 8.46 5.14
C LEU A 117 7.07 8.26 3.82
N PHE A 118 8.38 8.02 3.85
CA PHE A 118 9.19 7.86 2.66
C PHE A 118 9.19 6.40 2.17
N GLY A 119 8.98 6.21 0.86
CA GLY A 119 9.11 4.93 0.18
C GLY A 119 7.88 4.53 -0.63
N LYS A 120 8.11 3.99 -1.84
CA LYS A 120 7.04 3.60 -2.77
C LYS A 120 6.07 2.58 -2.18
N PHE A 121 6.54 1.69 -1.31
CA PHE A 121 5.70 0.69 -0.63
C PHE A 121 4.66 1.32 0.30
N GLN A 122 4.90 2.54 0.80
CA GLN A 122 3.94 3.26 1.63
C GLN A 122 2.67 3.63 0.85
N ALA A 123 2.77 3.75 -0.47
CA ALA A 123 1.58 3.94 -1.31
C ALA A 123 0.62 2.74 -1.23
N ASN A 124 1.14 1.51 -1.16
CA ASN A 124 0.31 0.31 -1.01
C ASN A 124 -0.40 0.28 0.36
N ASN A 125 0.32 0.62 1.43
CA ASN A 125 -0.26 0.73 2.77
C ASN A 125 -1.33 1.84 2.83
N PHE A 126 -1.03 2.99 2.21
CA PHE A 126 -1.97 4.08 2.08
C PHE A 126 -3.24 3.67 1.34
N LEU A 127 -3.14 2.95 0.21
CA LEU A 127 -4.32 2.52 -0.55
C LEU A 127 -5.28 1.64 0.26
N ILE A 128 -4.76 0.77 1.12
CA ILE A 128 -5.59 -0.02 2.05
C ILE A 128 -6.33 0.91 3.01
N ALA A 129 -5.61 1.81 3.67
CA ALA A 129 -6.20 2.76 4.62
C ALA A 129 -7.20 3.70 3.92
N TYR A 130 -6.86 4.18 2.72
CA TYR A 130 -7.72 5.00 1.88
C TYR A 130 -9.03 4.27 1.53
N GLU A 131 -8.95 3.01 1.10
CA GLU A 131 -10.14 2.22 0.77
C GLU A 131 -11.04 2.03 1.99
N VAL A 132 -10.47 1.71 3.15
CA VAL A 132 -11.22 1.63 4.42
C VAL A 132 -11.89 2.97 4.73
N ALA A 133 -11.15 4.07 4.67
CA ALA A 133 -11.69 5.41 4.93
C ALA A 133 -12.86 5.76 4.00
N LYS A 134 -12.75 5.40 2.71
CA LYS A 134 -13.82 5.65 1.72
C LYS A 134 -15.08 4.82 2.00
N ILE A 135 -14.94 3.58 2.50
CA ILE A 135 -16.07 2.75 2.93
C ILE A 135 -16.84 3.41 4.09
N TYR A 136 -16.12 4.06 4.99
CA TYR A 136 -16.73 4.82 6.11
C TYR A 136 -17.16 6.25 5.73
N GLY A 137 -17.12 6.61 4.44
CA GLY A 137 -17.58 7.91 3.96
C GLY A 137 -16.66 9.09 4.30
N ILE A 138 -15.42 8.83 4.72
CA ILE A 138 -14.47 9.89 5.08
C ILE A 138 -14.05 10.66 3.82
N SER A 139 -14.09 12.00 3.90
CA SER A 139 -13.70 12.85 2.77
C SER A 139 -12.18 12.86 2.57
N ASP A 140 -11.75 13.19 1.36
CA ASP A 140 -10.32 13.21 1.03
C ASP A 140 -9.55 14.29 1.78
N GLU A 141 -10.21 15.41 2.11
CA GLU A 141 -9.65 16.49 2.91
C GLU A 141 -9.36 16.02 4.35
N ILE A 142 -10.27 15.23 4.92
CA ILE A 142 -10.08 14.64 6.26
C ILE A 142 -8.98 13.58 6.21
N ILE A 143 -8.93 12.77 5.15
CA ILE A 143 -7.86 11.78 4.95
C ILE A 143 -6.51 12.48 4.88
N GLN A 144 -6.36 13.58 4.10
CA GLN A 144 -5.10 14.31 4.02
C GLN A 144 -4.71 14.93 5.38
N LYS A 145 -5.65 15.51 6.12
CA LYS A 145 -5.38 16.00 7.48
C LYS A 145 -4.87 14.90 8.41
N GLY A 146 -5.47 13.71 8.34
CA GLY A 146 -4.99 12.56 9.10
C GLY A 146 -3.58 12.12 8.69
N LEU A 147 -3.25 12.18 7.38
CA LEU A 147 -1.90 11.89 6.89
C LEU A 147 -0.88 12.90 7.42
N ASP A 148 -1.22 14.19 7.46
CA ASP A 148 -0.32 15.27 7.91
C ASP A 148 0.11 15.09 9.39
N GLU A 149 -0.68 14.34 10.18
CA GLU A 149 -0.42 14.07 11.59
C GLU A 149 0.30 12.72 11.85
N ILE A 150 0.50 11.89 10.80
CA ILE A 150 1.15 10.58 10.95
C ILE A 150 2.63 10.75 11.26
N SER A 151 3.07 10.08 12.33
CA SER A 151 4.47 9.82 12.64
C SER A 151 4.62 8.35 13.03
N LEU A 152 5.50 7.62 12.33
CA LEU A 152 5.78 6.20 12.59
C LEU A 152 7.28 6.03 12.85
N ALA A 153 7.64 5.87 14.12
CA ALA A 153 9.02 5.62 14.52
C ALA A 153 9.58 4.35 13.86
N GLY A 154 10.82 4.42 13.39
CA GLY A 154 11.52 3.29 12.78
C GLY A 154 10.93 2.83 11.43
N ARG A 155 10.26 3.68 10.68
CA ARG A 155 9.78 3.41 9.32
C ARG A 155 10.43 4.37 8.33
N PHE A 156 11.68 4.12 7.96
CA PHE A 156 12.53 5.03 7.19
C PHE A 156 12.55 6.43 7.83
N GLU A 157 12.69 6.46 9.14
CA GLU A 157 12.63 7.68 9.93
C GLU A 157 13.95 8.46 9.79
N ILE A 158 13.86 9.70 9.34
CA ILE A 158 15.02 10.60 9.23
C ILE A 158 15.28 11.20 10.62
N PHE A 159 16.17 10.59 11.37
CA PHE A 159 16.53 11.03 12.73
C PHE A 159 17.44 12.26 12.72
N SER A 160 18.37 12.31 11.77
CA SER A 160 19.30 13.43 11.59
C SER A 160 19.67 13.57 10.11
N GLN A 161 19.92 14.81 9.68
CA GLN A 161 20.37 15.10 8.31
C GLN A 161 21.88 15.28 8.21
N ASN A 162 22.55 15.66 9.31
CA ASN A 162 23.99 15.89 9.33
C ASN A 162 24.62 15.41 10.66
N PRO A 163 25.26 14.23 10.69
CA PRO A 163 25.30 13.25 9.59
C PRO A 163 23.91 12.65 9.30
N ALA A 164 23.69 12.20 8.05
CA ALA A 164 22.44 11.54 7.70
C ALA A 164 22.28 10.25 8.52
N THR A 165 21.23 10.20 9.34
CA THR A 165 20.92 9.05 10.19
C THR A 165 19.47 8.64 9.94
N ILE A 166 19.27 7.40 9.51
CA ILE A 166 17.97 6.83 9.20
C ILE A 166 17.71 5.64 10.13
N LEU A 167 16.55 5.62 10.76
CA LEU A 167 16.10 4.52 11.60
C LEU A 167 15.04 3.70 10.86
N ASP A 168 15.24 2.40 10.77
CA ASP A 168 14.27 1.47 10.19
C ASP A 168 14.25 0.14 10.95
N VAL A 169 13.09 -0.50 11.04
CA VAL A 169 12.89 -1.79 11.72
C VAL A 169 13.00 -2.98 10.76
N ALA A 170 13.58 -2.80 9.58
CA ALA A 170 13.83 -3.88 8.63
C ALA A 170 14.63 -5.00 9.30
N HIS A 171 14.13 -6.26 9.26
CA HIS A 171 14.71 -7.41 9.96
C HIS A 171 14.58 -8.73 9.21
N ASN A 172 14.05 -8.71 7.99
CA ASN A 172 13.98 -9.86 7.09
C ASN A 172 14.42 -9.43 5.68
N ASP A 173 14.68 -10.41 4.81
CA ASP A 173 15.23 -10.18 3.47
C ASP A 173 14.39 -9.19 2.65
N ASP A 174 13.07 -9.31 2.69
CA ASP A 174 12.18 -8.44 1.91
C ASP A 174 12.23 -7.00 2.44
N SER A 175 12.15 -6.82 3.76
CA SER A 175 12.22 -5.49 4.38
C SER A 175 13.58 -4.81 4.19
N VAL A 176 14.67 -5.57 4.27
CA VAL A 176 16.03 -5.04 4.02
C VAL A 176 16.19 -4.65 2.55
N ARG A 177 15.68 -5.45 1.60
CA ARG A 177 15.69 -5.11 0.18
C ARG A 177 14.96 -3.78 -0.07
N VAL A 178 13.75 -3.60 0.49
CA VAL A 178 12.98 -2.36 0.38
C VAL A 178 13.71 -1.17 1.02
N LEU A 179 14.37 -1.36 2.16
CA LEU A 179 15.18 -0.33 2.79
C LEU A 179 16.32 0.12 1.87
N VAL A 180 17.05 -0.82 1.26
CA VAL A 180 18.15 -0.52 0.32
C VAL A 180 17.62 0.19 -0.92
N GLU A 181 16.50 -0.22 -1.47
CA GLU A 181 15.84 0.47 -2.60
C GLU A 181 15.53 1.94 -2.25
N ASN A 182 14.98 2.20 -1.07
CA ASN A 182 14.69 3.57 -0.61
C ASN A 182 15.95 4.41 -0.38
N LEU A 183 17.01 3.81 0.17
CA LEU A 183 18.31 4.48 0.33
C LEU A 183 18.89 4.86 -1.05
N ASN A 184 18.82 3.97 -2.03
CA ASN A 184 19.28 4.24 -3.39
C ASN A 184 18.47 5.35 -4.07
N GLU A 185 17.17 5.46 -3.78
CA GLU A 185 16.34 6.56 -4.30
C GLU A 185 16.68 7.89 -3.63
N LEU A 186 17.04 7.87 -2.35
CA LEU A 186 17.33 9.08 -1.58
C LEU A 186 18.72 9.66 -1.89
N PHE A 187 19.72 8.81 -2.11
CA PHE A 187 21.13 9.21 -2.29
C PHE A 187 21.61 9.11 -3.76
N LYS A 188 20.70 9.24 -4.72
CA LYS A 188 21.02 9.43 -6.15
C LYS A 188 21.59 10.82 -6.35
#